data_3ab9828ac5a4698bb5c22a41dbac0137
#
_entry.id   3ab9828ac5a4698bb5c22a41dbac0137
#
_cell.length_a   1.000
_cell.length_b   1.000
_cell.length_c   1.000
_cell.angle_alpha   90.00
_cell.angle_beta   90.00
_cell.angle_gamma   90.00
#
_symmetry.space_group_name_H-M   'P 1'
#
loop_
_entity.id
_entity.type
_entity.pdbx_description
1 polymer ?
#
loop_
_entity_poly.entity_id
_entity_poly.type
_entity_poly.pdbx_seq_one_letter_code
_entity_poly.pdbx_strand_id
1 'polypeptide(L)'
;MTIKHLVLSGGGPIMIQLLGAIQHLESTNFIDLNNIECIFGTSAGAIVGILICLKHEYDWETINDYIIKRPWKDVFKIKVEKILESYSKKGIFDIKTIEKCFKPLFAAKDIPMDITLEDFYKYSNIEFHMFAFEVNEFKVEDISYLTHPKLELLTAIQMTSCLPVLLAPVCLDDKCFIDGGLVCNYPLNYCINSGKNQDEILGFKNKYDEDKKSHINSESTLLDFLMCFFFKVLYSLNTDNAQPFIKNEFICNADKMSVEMMKNSLYNMDVRKTLFDTGIEDAKEFLSKLNDNVKVCDEVKLNDEVKLNDCINLENSI
;
A
#
# COMPACT_ATOMS: atom_id res chain seq x y z
N MET A 1 -1.82 19.35 -13.60
CA MET A 1 -0.85 18.26 -13.55
C MET A 1 -1.65 16.97 -13.37
N THR A 2 -1.41 15.94 -14.17
CA THR A 2 -2.23 14.72 -14.13
C THR A 2 -1.40 13.60 -13.49
N ILE A 3 -1.88 13.05 -12.39
CA ILE A 3 -1.28 11.86 -11.77
C ILE A 3 -1.63 10.63 -12.61
N LYS A 4 -0.63 9.84 -12.94
CA LYS A 4 -0.76 8.61 -13.75
C LYS A 4 -0.20 7.36 -13.07
N HIS A 5 0.64 7.54 -12.08
CA HIS A 5 1.34 6.43 -11.42
C HIS A 5 1.14 6.51 -9.91
N LEU A 6 0.76 5.38 -9.31
CA LEU A 6 0.61 5.26 -7.86
C LEU A 6 1.71 4.38 -7.28
N VAL A 7 2.29 4.81 -6.17
CA VAL A 7 3.23 4.00 -5.37
C VAL A 7 2.65 3.81 -3.98
N LEU A 8 2.33 2.58 -3.61
CA LEU A 8 1.54 2.23 -2.44
C LEU A 8 2.35 1.38 -1.46
N SER A 9 2.63 1.92 -0.28
CA SER A 9 3.34 1.19 0.78
C SER A 9 2.54 0.01 1.33
N GLY A 10 3.25 -1.04 1.75
CA GLY A 10 2.70 -2.07 2.62
C GLY A 10 2.45 -1.55 4.05
N GLY A 11 1.64 -2.26 4.83
CA GLY A 11 1.35 -1.85 6.22
C GLY A 11 0.17 -2.57 6.86
N GLY A 12 -0.27 -3.70 6.33
CA GLY A 12 -1.39 -4.48 6.88
C GLY A 12 -2.67 -3.64 7.03
N PRO A 13 -3.23 -3.49 8.24
CA PRO A 13 -4.49 -2.74 8.45
C PRO A 13 -4.43 -1.27 8.03
N ILE A 14 -3.25 -0.67 7.89
CA ILE A 14 -3.07 0.71 7.41
C ILE A 14 -3.62 0.88 5.99
N MET A 15 -3.80 -0.22 5.22
CA MET A 15 -4.50 -0.17 3.94
C MET A 15 -5.88 0.53 4.01
N ILE A 16 -6.55 0.45 5.16
CA ILE A 16 -7.86 1.07 5.35
C ILE A 16 -7.73 2.60 5.43
N GLN A 17 -6.68 3.09 6.10
CA GLN A 17 -6.32 4.51 6.14
C GLN A 17 -5.95 5.00 4.74
N LEU A 18 -5.16 4.20 4.00
CA LEU A 18 -4.80 4.49 2.62
C LEU A 18 -6.02 4.62 1.71
N LEU A 19 -7.02 3.75 1.86
CA LEU A 19 -8.28 3.83 1.11
C LEU A 19 -9.05 5.11 1.41
N GLY A 20 -9.13 5.52 2.68
CA GLY A 20 -9.77 6.78 3.07
C GLY A 20 -9.08 7.99 2.43
N ALA A 21 -7.75 8.01 2.42
CA ALA A 21 -6.96 9.06 1.80
C ALA A 21 -7.18 9.14 0.28
N ILE A 22 -7.09 8.01 -0.43
CA ILE A 22 -7.27 7.94 -1.89
C ILE A 22 -8.66 8.44 -2.28
N GLN A 23 -9.71 8.02 -1.57
CA GLN A 23 -11.07 8.46 -1.84
C GLN A 23 -11.26 9.95 -1.62
N HIS A 24 -10.65 10.52 -0.58
CA HIS A 24 -10.71 11.95 -0.34
C HIS A 24 -9.98 12.74 -1.43
N LEU A 25 -8.79 12.30 -1.84
CA LEU A 25 -8.03 12.94 -2.92
C LEU A 25 -8.78 12.88 -4.25
N GLU A 26 -9.49 11.79 -4.54
CA GLU A 26 -10.34 11.70 -5.73
C GLU A 26 -11.58 12.61 -5.62
N SER A 27 -12.28 12.62 -4.49
CA SER A 27 -13.47 13.44 -4.28
C SER A 27 -13.20 14.94 -4.38
N THR A 28 -11.95 15.35 -4.12
CA THR A 28 -11.49 16.74 -4.25
C THR A 28 -10.87 17.04 -5.62
N ASN A 29 -10.93 16.10 -6.57
CA ASN A 29 -10.34 16.20 -7.90
C ASN A 29 -8.82 16.44 -7.90
N PHE A 30 -8.11 16.06 -6.83
CA PHE A 30 -6.66 16.07 -6.82
C PHE A 30 -6.08 14.94 -7.69
N ILE A 31 -6.74 13.79 -7.69
CA ILE A 31 -6.48 12.67 -8.60
C ILE A 31 -7.76 12.28 -9.35
N ASP A 32 -7.59 11.76 -10.55
CA ASP A 32 -8.62 11.03 -11.27
C ASP A 32 -8.11 9.61 -11.50
N LEU A 33 -8.74 8.64 -10.83
CA LEU A 33 -8.31 7.24 -10.92
C LEU A 33 -8.49 6.63 -12.31
N ASN A 34 -9.26 7.27 -13.19
CA ASN A 34 -9.38 6.86 -14.60
C ASN A 34 -8.11 7.18 -15.40
N ASN A 35 -7.28 8.09 -14.92
CA ASN A 35 -6.00 8.45 -15.56
C ASN A 35 -4.84 7.59 -15.08
N ILE A 36 -5.06 6.66 -14.14
CA ILE A 36 -3.99 5.81 -13.63
C ILE A 36 -3.59 4.77 -14.67
N GLU A 37 -2.33 4.82 -15.07
CA GLU A 37 -1.73 3.92 -16.05
C GLU A 37 -0.91 2.81 -15.38
N CYS A 38 -0.34 3.09 -14.19
CA CYS A 38 0.53 2.14 -13.51
C CYS A 38 0.41 2.22 -11.99
N ILE A 39 0.49 1.06 -11.31
CA ILE A 39 0.49 0.94 -9.85
C ILE A 39 1.67 0.09 -9.40
N PHE A 40 2.46 0.60 -8.45
CA PHE A 40 3.52 -0.10 -7.75
C PHE A 40 3.11 -0.30 -6.30
N GLY A 41 2.88 -1.52 -5.88
CA GLY A 41 2.36 -1.79 -4.54
C GLY A 41 3.05 -2.97 -3.85
N THR A 42 3.24 -2.86 -2.53
CA THR A 42 3.78 -3.94 -1.71
C THR A 42 2.73 -4.35 -0.67
N SER A 43 2.51 -5.67 -0.48
CA SER A 43 1.67 -6.19 0.58
C SER A 43 0.26 -5.54 0.60
N ALA A 44 -0.10 -4.88 1.68
CA ALA A 44 -1.36 -4.13 1.82
C ALA A 44 -1.56 -3.07 0.71
N GLY A 45 -0.49 -2.42 0.25
CA GLY A 45 -0.53 -1.49 -0.89
C GLY A 45 -0.93 -2.20 -2.20
N ALA A 46 -0.48 -3.42 -2.42
CA ALA A 46 -0.90 -4.23 -3.56
C ALA A 46 -2.40 -4.59 -3.47
N ILE A 47 -2.91 -4.88 -2.26
CA ILE A 47 -4.36 -5.13 -2.06
C ILE A 47 -5.17 -3.88 -2.43
N VAL A 48 -4.73 -2.69 -1.99
CA VAL A 48 -5.37 -1.41 -2.38
C VAL A 48 -5.30 -1.21 -3.89
N GLY A 49 -4.17 -1.53 -4.52
CA GLY A 49 -4.02 -1.48 -5.97
C GLY A 49 -5.07 -2.31 -6.73
N ILE A 50 -5.35 -3.55 -6.27
CA ILE A 50 -6.43 -4.36 -6.85
C ILE A 50 -7.79 -3.67 -6.68
N LEU A 51 -8.09 -3.13 -5.49
CA LEU A 51 -9.38 -2.45 -5.25
C LEU A 51 -9.55 -1.26 -6.17
N ILE A 52 -8.47 -0.53 -6.49
CA ILE A 52 -8.48 0.54 -7.49
C ILE A 52 -8.76 -0.01 -8.88
N CYS A 53 -8.10 -1.11 -9.28
CA CYS A 53 -8.34 -1.75 -10.57
C CYS A 53 -9.78 -2.25 -10.74
N LEU A 54 -10.45 -2.62 -9.63
CA LEU A 54 -11.85 -3.08 -9.63
C LEU A 54 -12.87 -1.94 -9.56
N LYS A 55 -12.45 -0.70 -9.26
CA LYS A 55 -13.35 0.43 -8.97
C LYS A 55 -14.26 0.81 -10.13
N HIS A 56 -13.79 0.72 -11.37
CA HIS A 56 -14.58 1.14 -12.55
C HIS A 56 -16.02 0.58 -12.60
N GLU A 57 -16.31 -0.44 -11.80
CA GLU A 57 -17.61 -1.08 -11.73
C GLU A 57 -18.22 -1.11 -10.33
N TYR A 58 -17.47 -0.73 -9.26
CA TYR A 58 -17.98 -0.51 -7.92
C TYR A 58 -17.94 0.96 -7.57
N ASP A 59 -18.96 1.44 -6.90
CA ASP A 59 -18.84 2.71 -6.19
C ASP A 59 -18.00 2.52 -4.91
N TRP A 60 -17.51 3.61 -4.37
CA TRP A 60 -16.74 3.57 -3.14
C TRP A 60 -17.57 3.07 -1.94
N GLU A 61 -18.89 3.30 -1.94
CA GLU A 61 -19.76 2.84 -0.87
C GLU A 61 -19.73 1.31 -0.76
N THR A 62 -19.83 0.60 -1.89
CA THR A 62 -19.73 -0.86 -1.94
C THR A 62 -18.38 -1.37 -1.45
N ILE A 63 -17.26 -0.73 -1.87
CA ILE A 63 -15.92 -1.11 -1.41
C ILE A 63 -15.77 -0.85 0.08
N ASN A 64 -16.25 0.31 0.57
CA ASN A 64 -16.16 0.67 1.98
C ASN A 64 -16.98 -0.28 2.85
N ASP A 65 -18.20 -0.61 2.45
CA ASP A 65 -19.04 -1.57 3.13
C ASP A 65 -18.37 -2.93 3.20
N TYR A 66 -17.74 -3.35 2.11
CA TYR A 66 -17.00 -4.59 2.07
C TYR A 66 -15.80 -4.58 3.03
N ILE A 67 -14.98 -3.52 3.04
CA ILE A 67 -13.78 -3.46 3.87
C ILE A 67 -14.14 -3.20 5.35
N ILE A 68 -15.07 -2.29 5.63
CA ILE A 68 -15.37 -1.84 6.98
C ILE A 68 -16.37 -2.76 7.69
N LYS A 69 -17.46 -3.15 7.03
CA LYS A 69 -18.57 -3.85 7.70
C LYS A 69 -18.43 -5.38 7.70
N ARG A 70 -17.61 -5.94 6.82
CA ARG A 70 -17.45 -7.39 6.74
C ARG A 70 -16.93 -7.98 8.06
N PRO A 71 -17.45 -9.15 8.51
CA PRO A 71 -16.96 -9.83 9.71
C PRO A 71 -15.64 -10.57 9.43
N TRP A 72 -14.54 -9.84 9.34
CA TRP A 72 -13.20 -10.36 9.00
C TRP A 72 -12.73 -11.44 9.98
N LYS A 73 -13.18 -11.39 11.25
CA LYS A 73 -12.91 -12.43 12.25
C LYS A 73 -13.32 -13.84 11.79
N ASP A 74 -14.34 -13.96 10.93
CA ASP A 74 -14.81 -15.26 10.41
C ASP A 74 -13.94 -15.76 9.26
N VAL A 75 -13.31 -14.86 8.52
CA VAL A 75 -12.34 -15.18 7.46
C VAL A 75 -11.00 -15.60 8.07
N PHE A 76 -10.53 -14.83 9.06
CA PHE A 76 -9.23 -15.05 9.74
C PHE A 76 -9.37 -15.82 11.06
N LYS A 77 -10.31 -16.75 11.13
CA LYS A 77 -10.50 -17.57 12.32
C LYS A 77 -9.35 -18.56 12.50
N ILE A 78 -8.64 -18.44 13.63
CA ILE A 78 -7.61 -19.39 14.03
C ILE A 78 -8.27 -20.57 14.76
N LYS A 79 -8.06 -21.76 14.25
CA LYS A 79 -8.46 -23.02 14.84
C LYS A 79 -7.22 -23.81 15.27
N VAL A 80 -7.38 -24.69 16.26
CA VAL A 80 -6.26 -25.51 16.75
C VAL A 80 -5.64 -26.35 15.63
N GLU A 81 -6.45 -26.89 14.74
CA GLU A 81 -6.00 -27.68 13.60
C GLU A 81 -5.08 -26.86 12.70
N LYS A 82 -5.39 -25.58 12.43
CA LYS A 82 -4.55 -24.67 11.64
C LYS A 82 -3.21 -24.40 12.30
N ILE A 83 -3.16 -24.32 13.62
CA ILE A 83 -1.90 -24.15 14.37
C ILE A 83 -1.01 -25.38 14.19
N LEU A 84 -1.58 -26.57 14.27
CA LEU A 84 -0.84 -27.82 14.05
C LEU A 84 -0.36 -27.94 12.59
N GLU A 85 -1.21 -27.60 11.62
CA GLU A 85 -0.85 -27.61 10.20
C GLU A 85 0.20 -26.53 9.85
N SER A 86 0.27 -25.44 10.59
CA SER A 86 1.20 -24.33 10.30
C SER A 86 2.66 -24.75 10.37
N TYR A 87 2.98 -25.77 11.13
CA TYR A 87 4.33 -26.34 11.19
C TYR A 87 4.79 -26.86 9.81
N SER A 88 3.94 -27.56 9.07
CA SER A 88 4.26 -28.07 7.74
C SER A 88 4.01 -27.02 6.64
N LYS A 89 2.98 -26.21 6.78
CA LYS A 89 2.60 -25.17 5.81
C LYS A 89 3.41 -23.87 5.93
N LYS A 90 4.19 -23.71 7.01
CA LYS A 90 4.97 -22.49 7.34
C LYS A 90 4.12 -21.23 7.57
N GLY A 91 2.79 -21.40 7.80
CA GLY A 91 1.87 -20.31 8.05
C GLY A 91 0.50 -20.79 8.54
N ILE A 92 -0.17 -19.98 9.35
CA ILE A 92 -1.50 -20.27 9.93
C ILE A 92 -2.58 -20.20 8.82
N PHE A 93 -2.45 -19.25 7.91
CA PHE A 93 -3.32 -19.02 6.78
C PHE A 93 -2.64 -19.39 5.47
N ASP A 94 -3.42 -19.68 4.45
CA ASP A 94 -2.95 -20.09 3.12
C ASP A 94 -3.75 -19.39 2.01
N ILE A 95 -3.50 -19.77 0.75
CA ILE A 95 -4.20 -19.22 -0.43
C ILE A 95 -5.72 -19.26 -0.29
N LYS A 96 -6.29 -20.28 0.36
CA LYS A 96 -7.75 -20.37 0.59
C LYS A 96 -8.28 -19.22 1.43
N THR A 97 -7.47 -18.61 2.27
CA THR A 97 -7.83 -17.42 3.04
C THR A 97 -7.85 -16.19 2.14
N ILE A 98 -6.86 -16.04 1.27
CA ILE A 98 -6.83 -14.98 0.24
C ILE A 98 -8.03 -15.11 -0.71
N GLU A 99 -8.29 -16.32 -1.22
CA GLU A 99 -9.47 -16.60 -2.05
C GLU A 99 -10.77 -16.17 -1.37
N LYS A 100 -10.95 -16.48 -0.09
CA LYS A 100 -12.11 -16.03 0.69
C LYS A 100 -12.20 -14.51 0.77
N CYS A 101 -11.07 -13.80 0.85
CA CYS A 101 -11.06 -12.35 0.84
C CYS A 101 -11.53 -11.78 -0.50
N PHE A 102 -11.14 -12.34 -1.62
CA PHE A 102 -11.42 -11.76 -2.93
C PHE A 102 -12.65 -12.34 -3.62
N LYS A 103 -13.08 -13.55 -3.27
CA LYS A 103 -14.20 -14.24 -3.91
C LYS A 103 -15.48 -13.39 -4.07
N PRO A 104 -15.97 -12.65 -3.06
CA PRO A 104 -17.18 -11.83 -3.25
C PRO A 104 -16.98 -10.70 -4.25
N LEU A 105 -15.79 -10.08 -4.26
CA LEU A 105 -15.45 -9.00 -5.18
C LEU A 105 -15.37 -9.52 -6.62
N PHE A 106 -14.68 -10.64 -6.83
CA PHE A 106 -14.51 -11.24 -8.15
C PHE A 106 -15.82 -11.80 -8.69
N ALA A 107 -16.61 -12.47 -7.84
CA ALA A 107 -17.90 -13.01 -8.24
C ALA A 107 -18.89 -11.92 -8.68
N ALA A 108 -18.86 -10.75 -8.03
CA ALA A 108 -19.73 -9.63 -8.43
C ALA A 108 -19.32 -8.99 -9.77
N LYS A 109 -18.15 -9.37 -10.31
CA LYS A 109 -17.55 -8.84 -11.55
C LYS A 109 -17.38 -9.91 -12.63
N ASP A 110 -17.87 -11.11 -12.38
CA ASP A 110 -17.64 -12.26 -13.24
C ASP A 110 -16.14 -12.50 -13.54
N ILE A 111 -15.26 -12.11 -12.60
CA ILE A 111 -13.81 -12.35 -12.69
C ILE A 111 -13.53 -13.76 -12.20
N PRO A 112 -12.84 -14.62 -12.99
CA PRO A 112 -12.46 -15.96 -12.55
C PRO A 112 -11.43 -15.88 -11.41
N MET A 113 -11.51 -16.82 -10.47
CA MET A 113 -10.61 -16.86 -9.31
C MET A 113 -9.16 -17.18 -9.68
N ASP A 114 -8.95 -17.80 -10.81
CA ASP A 114 -7.66 -18.18 -11.41
C ASP A 114 -7.19 -17.21 -12.50
N ILE A 115 -7.75 -15.98 -12.52
CA ILE A 115 -7.33 -14.95 -13.48
C ILE A 115 -5.81 -14.73 -13.40
N THR A 116 -5.14 -14.77 -14.57
CA THR A 116 -3.72 -14.52 -14.67
C THR A 116 -3.39 -13.03 -14.61
N LEU A 117 -2.12 -12.69 -14.32
CA LEU A 117 -1.68 -11.28 -14.34
C LEU A 117 -1.83 -10.65 -15.72
N GLU A 118 -1.61 -11.42 -16.80
CA GLU A 118 -1.82 -10.94 -18.16
C GLU A 118 -3.31 -10.64 -18.43
N ASP A 119 -4.20 -11.50 -17.99
CA ASP A 119 -5.64 -11.31 -18.22
C ASP A 119 -6.21 -10.22 -17.29
N PHE A 120 -5.67 -10.06 -16.08
CA PHE A 120 -6.01 -8.95 -15.19
C PHE A 120 -5.54 -7.60 -15.75
N TYR A 121 -4.38 -7.55 -16.41
CA TYR A 121 -3.94 -6.37 -17.13
C TYR A 121 -4.90 -6.02 -18.28
N LYS A 122 -5.34 -7.01 -19.08
CA LYS A 122 -6.33 -6.80 -20.15
C LYS A 122 -7.67 -6.30 -19.61
N TYR A 123 -8.06 -6.76 -18.42
CA TYR A 123 -9.28 -6.34 -17.73
C TYR A 123 -9.20 -4.89 -17.23
N SER A 124 -8.14 -4.55 -16.49
CA SER A 124 -8.01 -3.24 -15.84
C SER A 124 -7.38 -2.16 -16.71
N ASN A 125 -6.60 -2.54 -17.72
CA ASN A 125 -5.71 -1.68 -18.51
C ASN A 125 -4.73 -0.87 -17.65
N ILE A 126 -4.39 -1.36 -16.45
CA ILE A 126 -3.43 -0.75 -15.52
C ILE A 126 -2.23 -1.69 -15.39
N GLU A 127 -1.03 -1.19 -15.65
CA GLU A 127 0.23 -1.89 -15.40
C GLU A 127 0.43 -2.01 -13.90
N PHE A 128 0.38 -3.24 -13.36
CA PHE A 128 0.40 -3.48 -11.93
C PHE A 128 1.65 -4.28 -11.54
N HIS A 129 2.50 -3.66 -10.70
CA HIS A 129 3.70 -4.22 -10.12
C HIS A 129 3.52 -4.52 -8.64
N MET A 130 3.75 -5.76 -8.25
CA MET A 130 3.71 -6.23 -6.87
C MET A 130 5.09 -6.70 -6.45
N PHE A 131 5.51 -6.37 -5.23
CA PHE A 131 6.85 -6.71 -4.75
C PHE A 131 6.79 -7.79 -3.69
N ALA A 132 7.52 -8.87 -3.92
CA ALA A 132 7.73 -9.95 -2.98
C ALA A 132 9.23 -10.11 -2.68
N PHE A 133 9.55 -10.75 -1.56
CA PHE A 133 10.93 -11.03 -1.19
C PHE A 133 11.20 -12.53 -1.36
N GLU A 134 12.14 -12.86 -2.25
CA GLU A 134 12.59 -14.22 -2.48
C GLU A 134 13.66 -14.57 -1.44
N VAL A 135 13.39 -15.60 -0.63
CA VAL A 135 14.17 -15.92 0.58
C VAL A 135 15.48 -16.64 0.27
N ASN A 136 15.50 -17.52 -0.74
CA ASN A 136 16.66 -18.37 -1.02
C ASN A 136 17.81 -17.58 -1.66
N GLU A 137 17.51 -16.66 -2.60
CA GLU A 137 18.49 -15.77 -3.21
C GLU A 137 18.59 -14.42 -2.51
N PHE A 138 17.72 -14.19 -1.51
CA PHE A 138 17.67 -12.98 -0.68
C PHE A 138 17.52 -11.68 -1.48
N LYS A 139 16.57 -11.65 -2.41
CA LYS A 139 16.33 -10.51 -3.31
C LYS A 139 14.85 -10.15 -3.42
N VAL A 140 14.60 -8.90 -3.81
CA VAL A 140 13.25 -8.42 -4.17
C VAL A 140 12.91 -8.91 -5.59
N GLU A 141 11.71 -9.43 -5.76
CA GLU A 141 11.15 -9.82 -7.06
C GLU A 141 10.00 -8.89 -7.41
N ASP A 142 10.05 -8.32 -8.61
CA ASP A 142 8.95 -7.55 -9.22
C ASP A 142 8.03 -8.52 -9.96
N ILE A 143 6.80 -8.60 -9.47
CA ILE A 143 5.76 -9.50 -9.97
C ILE A 143 4.73 -8.68 -10.73
N SER A 144 4.70 -8.83 -12.05
CA SER A 144 3.78 -8.13 -12.93
C SER A 144 3.41 -9.00 -14.13
N TYR A 145 2.48 -8.55 -14.96
CA TYR A 145 2.19 -9.25 -16.21
C TYR A 145 3.39 -9.28 -17.18
N LEU A 146 4.33 -8.36 -17.02
CA LEU A 146 5.56 -8.31 -17.84
C LEU A 146 6.55 -9.40 -17.43
N THR A 147 6.64 -9.71 -16.15
CA THR A 147 7.61 -10.67 -15.59
C THR A 147 7.00 -12.05 -15.38
N HIS A 148 5.71 -12.11 -15.00
CA HIS A 148 4.99 -13.33 -14.62
C HIS A 148 3.60 -13.41 -15.26
N PRO A 149 3.46 -13.34 -16.61
CA PRO A 149 2.16 -13.20 -17.28
C PRO A 149 1.16 -14.31 -16.95
N LYS A 150 1.63 -15.52 -16.73
CA LYS A 150 0.79 -16.71 -16.46
C LYS A 150 0.54 -16.99 -14.98
N LEU A 151 1.14 -16.20 -14.08
CA LEU A 151 0.90 -16.34 -12.65
C LEU A 151 -0.51 -15.87 -12.31
N GLU A 152 -1.21 -16.63 -11.48
CA GLU A 152 -2.53 -16.23 -10.97
C GLU A 152 -2.41 -15.00 -10.06
N LEU A 153 -3.32 -14.05 -10.22
CA LEU A 153 -3.34 -12.80 -9.45
C LEU A 153 -3.39 -13.05 -7.94
N LEU A 154 -4.20 -14.00 -7.47
CA LEU A 154 -4.32 -14.29 -6.03
C LEU A 154 -3.04 -14.95 -5.48
N THR A 155 -2.33 -15.72 -6.28
CA THR A 155 -1.01 -16.25 -5.92
C THR A 155 0.02 -15.11 -5.82
N ALA A 156 0.02 -14.16 -6.75
CA ALA A 156 0.87 -12.97 -6.69
C ALA A 156 0.57 -12.11 -5.43
N ILE A 157 -0.71 -11.94 -5.07
CA ILE A 157 -1.11 -11.28 -3.82
C ILE A 157 -0.61 -12.04 -2.60
N GLN A 158 -0.69 -13.36 -2.59
CA GLN A 158 -0.11 -14.13 -1.50
C GLN A 158 1.40 -13.91 -1.42
N MET A 159 2.13 -13.94 -2.54
CA MET A 159 3.59 -13.72 -2.57
C MET A 159 3.98 -12.38 -1.96
N THR A 160 3.29 -11.29 -2.33
CA THR A 160 3.61 -9.94 -1.83
C THR A 160 3.16 -9.67 -0.39
N SER A 161 2.20 -10.46 0.16
CA SER A 161 1.58 -10.19 1.46
C SER A 161 1.75 -11.31 2.50
N CYS A 162 2.54 -12.35 2.21
CA CYS A 162 2.74 -13.45 3.17
C CYS A 162 3.74 -13.08 4.27
N LEU A 163 3.22 -12.45 5.30
CA LEU A 163 3.96 -12.25 6.55
C LEU A 163 4.31 -13.60 7.17
N PRO A 164 5.59 -13.86 7.47
CA PRO A 164 6.04 -15.11 8.09
C PRO A 164 5.21 -15.50 9.31
N VAL A 165 4.95 -16.77 9.47
CA VAL A 165 4.12 -17.37 10.52
C VAL A 165 2.60 -17.14 10.32
N LEU A 166 2.17 -15.99 9.84
CA LEU A 166 0.74 -15.69 9.66
C LEU A 166 0.20 -16.27 8.36
N LEU A 167 0.82 -15.96 7.24
CA LEU A 167 0.41 -16.46 5.93
C LEU A 167 1.52 -17.33 5.36
N ALA A 168 1.16 -18.50 4.84
CA ALA A 168 2.10 -19.44 4.27
C ALA A 168 2.86 -18.82 3.09
N PRO A 169 4.19 -18.99 3.03
CA PRO A 169 4.98 -18.52 1.90
C PRO A 169 4.56 -19.26 0.62
N VAL A 170 4.75 -18.62 -0.52
CA VAL A 170 4.56 -19.26 -1.82
C VAL A 170 5.91 -19.81 -2.27
N CYS A 171 6.01 -21.12 -2.41
CA CYS A 171 7.22 -21.76 -2.91
C CYS A 171 6.90 -22.35 -4.29
N LEU A 172 7.61 -21.87 -5.31
CA LEU A 172 7.50 -22.29 -6.71
C LEU A 172 8.89 -22.73 -7.16
N ASP A 173 9.02 -23.99 -7.55
CA ASP A 173 10.29 -24.63 -7.85
C ASP A 173 11.29 -24.43 -6.69
N ASP A 174 12.47 -23.89 -6.96
CA ASP A 174 13.51 -23.64 -5.96
C ASP A 174 13.41 -22.26 -5.28
N LYS A 175 12.37 -21.45 -5.60
CA LYS A 175 12.15 -20.13 -5.03
C LYS A 175 11.06 -20.16 -3.97
N CYS A 176 11.24 -19.39 -2.90
CA CYS A 176 10.26 -19.26 -1.84
C CYS A 176 10.04 -17.78 -1.47
N PHE A 177 8.81 -17.30 -1.58
CA PHE A 177 8.47 -15.89 -1.48
C PHE A 177 7.75 -15.57 -0.19
N ILE A 178 8.13 -14.44 0.41
CA ILE A 178 7.47 -13.81 1.55
C ILE A 178 7.15 -12.35 1.25
N ASP A 179 6.48 -11.67 2.18
CA ASP A 179 6.08 -10.26 2.06
C ASP A 179 7.27 -9.37 1.66
N GLY A 180 7.10 -8.62 0.57
CA GLY A 180 8.11 -7.71 0.04
C GLY A 180 8.42 -6.53 0.95
N GLY A 181 7.53 -6.23 1.90
CA GLY A 181 7.73 -5.18 2.88
C GLY A 181 8.95 -5.36 3.78
N LEU A 182 9.56 -6.56 3.79
CA LEU A 182 10.82 -6.81 4.49
C LEU A 182 11.95 -5.88 4.00
N VAL A 183 12.05 -5.64 2.70
CA VAL A 183 13.14 -4.83 2.10
C VAL A 183 12.61 -3.71 1.22
N CYS A 184 11.47 -3.89 0.56
CA CYS A 184 10.87 -2.96 -0.39
C CYS A 184 9.44 -2.61 0.01
N ASN A 185 9.27 -1.95 1.17
CA ASN A 185 7.94 -1.58 1.66
C ASN A 185 7.30 -0.44 0.87
N TYR A 186 8.10 0.48 0.33
CA TYR A 186 7.68 1.60 -0.50
C TYR A 186 8.46 1.55 -1.82
N PRO A 187 7.87 0.99 -2.90
CA PRO A 187 8.60 0.66 -4.13
C PRO A 187 8.81 1.85 -5.08
N LEU A 188 9.06 3.07 -4.55
CA LEU A 188 9.25 4.29 -5.33
C LEU A 188 10.43 4.20 -6.30
N ASN A 189 11.56 3.62 -5.85
CA ASN A 189 12.74 3.45 -6.70
C ASN A 189 12.44 2.60 -7.95
N TYR A 190 11.61 1.57 -7.81
CA TYR A 190 11.21 0.74 -8.95
C TYR A 190 10.34 1.53 -9.94
N CYS A 191 9.41 2.34 -9.44
CA CYS A 191 8.59 3.21 -10.27
C CYS A 191 9.46 4.22 -11.06
N ILE A 192 10.39 4.90 -10.41
CA ILE A 192 11.29 5.86 -11.07
C ILE A 192 12.20 5.17 -12.06
N ASN A 193 12.81 4.03 -11.69
CA ASN A 193 13.73 3.28 -12.55
C ASN A 193 13.05 2.65 -13.77
N SER A 194 11.72 2.46 -13.74
CA SER A 194 10.94 2.05 -14.92
C SER A 194 10.70 3.19 -15.93
N GLY A 195 11.28 4.38 -15.68
CA GLY A 195 11.21 5.52 -16.60
C GLY A 195 9.93 6.35 -16.47
N LYS A 196 9.13 6.15 -15.42
CA LYS A 196 7.91 6.94 -15.18
C LYS A 196 8.29 8.38 -14.79
N ASN A 197 7.54 9.36 -15.30
CA ASN A 197 7.75 10.77 -15.01
C ASN A 197 7.45 11.06 -13.53
N GLN A 198 8.44 11.51 -12.76
CA GLN A 198 8.31 11.77 -11.32
C GLN A 198 7.22 12.79 -10.97
N ASP A 199 6.95 13.73 -11.86
CA ASP A 199 5.88 14.72 -11.69
C ASP A 199 4.47 14.10 -11.79
N GLU A 200 4.32 12.94 -12.44
CA GLU A 200 3.07 12.20 -12.61
C GLU A 200 2.90 11.09 -11.55
N ILE A 201 3.86 10.95 -10.63
CA ILE A 201 3.80 9.97 -9.54
C ILE A 201 3.13 10.57 -8.31
N LEU A 202 2.17 9.85 -7.73
CA LEU A 202 1.67 10.07 -6.39
C LEU A 202 2.08 8.89 -5.51
N GLY A 203 2.95 9.17 -4.54
CA GLY A 203 3.44 8.18 -3.59
C GLY A 203 2.68 8.24 -2.28
N PHE A 204 2.29 7.08 -1.75
CA PHE A 204 1.68 6.91 -0.43
C PHE A 204 2.67 6.19 0.48
N LYS A 205 3.34 6.95 1.33
CA LYS A 205 4.41 6.49 2.19
C LYS A 205 3.96 6.47 3.65
N ASN A 206 4.17 5.36 4.33
CA ASN A 206 3.89 5.28 5.75
C ASN A 206 5.00 5.93 6.57
N LYS A 207 4.61 6.76 7.53
CA LYS A 207 5.46 7.28 8.59
C LYS A 207 4.98 6.71 9.92
N TYR A 208 5.86 5.99 10.58
CA TYR A 208 5.52 5.30 11.83
C TYR A 208 5.91 6.15 13.05
N ASP A 209 5.01 6.17 14.04
CA ASP A 209 5.27 6.78 15.34
C ASP A 209 6.39 6.02 16.07
N GLU A 210 7.48 6.71 16.40
CA GLU A 210 8.65 6.12 17.07
C GLU A 210 8.42 5.88 18.56
N ASP A 211 7.50 6.61 19.19
CA ASP A 211 7.25 6.54 20.62
C ASP A 211 6.43 5.30 21.02
N LYS A 212 5.65 4.76 20.09
CA LYS A 212 4.88 3.53 20.32
C LYS A 212 5.75 2.29 20.08
N LYS A 213 6.34 1.76 21.14
CA LYS A 213 7.14 0.53 21.10
C LYS A 213 6.28 -0.68 21.45
N SER A 214 6.25 -1.68 20.58
CA SER A 214 5.76 -3.00 20.97
C SER A 214 6.78 -3.65 21.91
N HIS A 215 6.34 -4.03 23.10
CA HIS A 215 7.18 -4.67 24.10
C HIS A 215 6.79 -6.15 24.28
N ILE A 216 7.79 -7.00 24.32
CA ILE A 216 7.63 -8.40 24.72
C ILE A 216 7.90 -8.51 26.22
N ASN A 217 7.04 -9.22 26.93
CA ASN A 217 7.14 -9.51 28.35
C ASN A 217 6.89 -11.00 28.62
N SER A 218 6.89 -11.40 29.91
CA SER A 218 6.71 -12.78 30.33
C SER A 218 5.34 -13.39 29.98
N GLU A 219 4.33 -12.58 29.69
CA GLU A 219 2.98 -13.01 29.32
C GLU A 219 2.77 -13.12 27.81
N SER A 220 3.74 -12.65 27.03
CA SER A 220 3.69 -12.67 25.57
C SER A 220 3.77 -14.10 25.04
N THR A 221 2.95 -14.41 24.05
CA THR A 221 2.97 -15.71 23.38
C THR A 221 4.16 -15.84 22.42
N LEU A 222 4.45 -17.06 21.97
CA LEU A 222 5.45 -17.32 20.94
C LEU A 222 5.15 -16.52 19.64
N LEU A 223 3.87 -16.43 19.28
CA LEU A 223 3.45 -15.65 18.09
C LEU A 223 3.76 -14.16 18.28
N ASP A 224 3.45 -13.59 19.45
CA ASP A 224 3.77 -12.19 19.76
C ASP A 224 5.27 -11.93 19.67
N PHE A 225 6.08 -12.86 20.21
CA PHE A 225 7.55 -12.76 20.14
C PHE A 225 8.05 -12.77 18.70
N LEU A 226 7.66 -13.77 17.89
CA LEU A 226 8.11 -13.91 16.52
C LEU A 226 7.68 -12.73 15.64
N MET A 227 6.44 -12.27 15.80
CA MET A 227 5.93 -11.13 15.04
C MET A 227 6.59 -9.82 15.47
N CYS A 228 6.78 -9.59 16.77
CA CYS A 228 7.49 -8.40 17.25
C CYS A 228 8.94 -8.36 16.74
N PHE A 229 9.64 -9.51 16.79
CA PHE A 229 10.99 -9.61 16.24
C PHE A 229 11.01 -9.31 14.73
N PHE A 230 10.11 -9.94 13.97
CA PHE A 230 9.99 -9.73 12.53
C PHE A 230 9.74 -8.26 12.19
N PHE A 231 8.77 -7.62 12.84
CA PHE A 231 8.50 -6.21 12.59
C PHE A 231 9.67 -5.28 12.96
N LYS A 232 10.40 -5.58 14.03
CA LYS A 232 11.59 -4.80 14.39
C LYS A 232 12.69 -4.92 13.33
N VAL A 233 12.91 -6.14 12.80
CA VAL A 233 13.86 -6.36 11.69
C VAL A 233 13.40 -5.62 10.44
N LEU A 234 12.11 -5.72 10.09
CA LEU A 234 11.52 -5.04 8.94
C LEU A 234 11.71 -3.51 9.02
N TYR A 235 11.39 -2.91 10.17
CA TYR A 235 11.58 -1.48 10.34
C TYR A 235 13.07 -1.08 10.30
N SER A 236 13.96 -1.88 10.90
CA SER A 236 15.41 -1.62 10.85
C SER A 236 15.96 -1.67 9.42
N LEU A 237 15.54 -2.62 8.61
CA LEU A 237 16.00 -2.74 7.22
C LEU A 237 15.45 -1.63 6.30
N ASN A 238 14.26 -1.10 6.59
CA ASN A 238 13.64 -0.06 5.75
C ASN A 238 14.07 1.37 6.13
N THR A 239 14.61 1.62 7.33
CA THR A 239 15.05 2.96 7.76
C THR A 239 16.27 3.49 7.03
N ASP A 240 17.15 2.61 6.56
CA ASP A 240 18.41 2.98 5.91
C ASP A 240 18.28 3.25 4.39
N ASN A 241 17.12 2.97 3.81
CA ASN A 241 16.87 3.18 2.39
C ASN A 241 16.45 4.62 2.11
N ALA A 242 17.43 5.48 1.77
CA ALA A 242 17.16 6.83 1.27
C ALA A 242 16.28 6.75 0.00
N GLN A 243 15.05 7.20 0.12
CA GLN A 243 14.14 7.29 -1.02
C GLN A 243 14.35 8.63 -1.74
N PRO A 244 14.30 8.66 -3.08
CA PRO A 244 14.32 9.93 -3.81
C PRO A 244 13.12 10.79 -3.43
N PHE A 245 13.30 12.10 -3.50
CA PHE A 245 12.19 13.03 -3.29
C PHE A 245 11.28 13.07 -4.52
N ILE A 246 9.99 13.02 -4.30
CA ILE A 246 8.97 13.31 -5.30
C ILE A 246 8.02 14.41 -4.80
N LYS A 247 7.53 15.22 -5.71
CA LYS A 247 6.67 16.38 -5.37
C LYS A 247 5.35 15.97 -4.71
N ASN A 248 4.74 14.89 -5.18
CA ASN A 248 3.44 14.43 -4.72
C ASN A 248 3.62 13.19 -3.83
N GLU A 249 4.24 13.37 -2.66
CA GLU A 249 4.39 12.30 -1.64
C GLU A 249 3.41 12.55 -0.50
N PHE A 250 2.39 11.71 -0.44
CA PHE A 250 1.43 11.65 0.67
C PHE A 250 2.05 10.86 1.83
N ILE A 251 2.07 11.44 3.02
CA ILE A 251 2.53 10.78 4.24
C ILE A 251 1.34 10.27 5.03
N CYS A 252 1.25 8.96 5.14
CA CYS A 252 0.29 8.27 5.99
C CYS A 252 0.88 8.13 7.39
N ASN A 253 0.39 8.92 8.36
CA ASN A 253 0.83 8.81 9.75
C ASN A 253 0.19 7.58 10.39
N ALA A 254 0.99 6.64 10.82
CA ALA A 254 0.53 5.34 11.27
C ALA A 254 1.25 4.84 12.51
N ASP A 255 0.55 4.04 13.31
CA ASP A 255 1.17 3.27 14.37
C ASP A 255 2.00 2.12 13.79
N LYS A 256 3.10 1.77 14.47
CA LYS A 256 3.87 0.58 14.10
C LYS A 256 2.98 -0.66 14.19
N MET A 257 3.06 -1.50 13.16
CA MET A 257 2.26 -2.72 13.09
C MET A 257 2.57 -3.65 14.27
N SER A 258 1.52 -4.19 14.89
CA SER A 258 1.58 -5.16 15.99
C SER A 258 0.51 -6.23 15.83
N VAL A 259 0.67 -7.35 16.53
CA VAL A 259 -0.36 -8.41 16.57
C VAL A 259 -1.68 -7.86 17.12
N GLU A 260 -1.61 -6.99 18.13
CA GLU A 260 -2.78 -6.34 18.72
C GLU A 260 -3.52 -5.46 17.70
N MET A 261 -2.81 -4.60 16.97
CA MET A 261 -3.39 -3.76 15.92
C MET A 261 -4.06 -4.62 14.83
N MET A 262 -3.40 -5.68 14.38
CA MET A 262 -3.96 -6.61 13.39
C MET A 262 -5.23 -7.29 13.93
N LYS A 263 -5.19 -7.79 15.17
CA LYS A 263 -6.35 -8.40 15.82
C LYS A 263 -7.49 -7.40 15.97
N ASN A 264 -7.23 -6.21 16.48
CA ASN A 264 -8.25 -5.18 16.68
C ASN A 264 -8.92 -4.78 15.37
N SER A 265 -8.17 -4.62 14.26
CA SER A 265 -8.74 -4.30 12.96
C SER A 265 -9.60 -5.44 12.38
N LEU A 266 -9.29 -6.71 12.67
CA LEU A 266 -10.10 -7.84 12.23
C LEU A 266 -11.41 -7.98 13.04
N TYR A 267 -11.37 -7.72 14.34
CA TYR A 267 -12.47 -7.97 15.26
C TYR A 267 -13.38 -6.77 15.50
N ASN A 268 -12.90 -5.55 15.30
CA ASN A 268 -13.63 -4.34 15.63
C ASN A 268 -13.85 -3.46 14.40
N MET A 269 -15.14 -3.27 14.05
CA MET A 269 -15.56 -2.42 12.95
C MET A 269 -15.22 -0.93 13.20
N ASP A 270 -15.34 -0.47 14.45
CA ASP A 270 -15.07 0.93 14.79
C ASP A 270 -13.58 1.27 14.61
N VAL A 271 -12.67 0.33 14.91
CA VAL A 271 -11.24 0.50 14.61
C VAL A 271 -11.01 0.69 13.11
N ARG A 272 -11.68 -0.11 12.26
CA ARG A 272 -11.57 0.05 10.81
C ARG A 272 -12.12 1.39 10.33
N LYS A 273 -13.24 1.82 10.90
CA LYS A 273 -13.83 3.14 10.61
C LYS A 273 -12.87 4.27 11.04
N THR A 274 -12.30 4.19 12.24
CA THR A 274 -11.32 5.18 12.70
C THR A 274 -10.11 5.24 11.78
N LEU A 275 -9.55 4.09 11.34
CA LEU A 275 -8.45 4.08 10.38
C LEU A 275 -8.84 4.78 9.06
N PHE A 276 -10.02 4.50 8.56
CA PHE A 276 -10.52 5.12 7.34
C PHE A 276 -10.67 6.64 7.48
N ASP A 277 -11.29 7.09 8.57
CA ASP A 277 -11.50 8.51 8.88
C ASP A 277 -10.14 9.24 9.07
N THR A 278 -9.16 8.58 9.71
CA THR A 278 -7.79 9.11 9.84
C THR A 278 -7.15 9.34 8.47
N GLY A 279 -7.34 8.44 7.52
CA GLY A 279 -6.85 8.63 6.15
C GLY A 279 -7.44 9.85 5.46
N ILE A 280 -8.72 10.12 5.68
CA ILE A 280 -9.38 11.34 5.17
C ILE A 280 -8.75 12.59 5.79
N GLU A 281 -8.50 12.59 7.11
CA GLU A 281 -7.90 13.76 7.79
C GLU A 281 -6.45 13.99 7.32
N ASP A 282 -5.64 12.94 7.20
CA ASP A 282 -4.28 13.03 6.64
C ASP A 282 -4.29 13.61 5.20
N ALA A 283 -5.30 13.25 4.40
CA ALA A 283 -5.44 13.77 3.03
C ALA A 283 -5.82 15.26 3.01
N LYS A 284 -6.68 15.71 3.91
CA LYS A 284 -7.00 17.14 4.08
C LYS A 284 -5.77 17.96 4.45
N GLU A 285 -4.96 17.43 5.39
CA GLU A 285 -3.72 18.09 5.80
C GLU A 285 -2.71 18.17 4.64
N PHE A 286 -2.58 17.08 3.87
CA PHE A 286 -1.72 17.05 2.69
C PHE A 286 -2.12 18.13 1.66
N LEU A 287 -3.41 18.23 1.32
CA LEU A 287 -3.93 19.24 0.38
C LEU A 287 -3.73 20.66 0.88
N SER A 288 -3.92 20.90 2.19
CA SER A 288 -3.67 22.21 2.80
C SER A 288 -2.20 22.63 2.64
N LYS A 289 -1.27 21.74 2.95
CA LYS A 289 0.18 22.01 2.81
C LYS A 289 0.59 22.28 1.36
N LEU A 290 0.01 21.58 0.40
CA LEU A 290 0.27 21.84 -1.03
C LEU A 290 -0.21 23.23 -1.44
N ASN A 291 -1.40 23.63 -1.00
CA ASN A 291 -1.97 24.96 -1.31
C ASN A 291 -1.15 26.11 -0.69
N ASP A 292 -0.64 25.91 0.53
CA ASP A 292 0.21 26.91 1.19
C ASP A 292 1.55 27.05 0.48
N ASN A 293 2.16 25.97 0.04
CA ASN A 293 3.40 26.01 -0.74
C ASN A 293 3.22 26.72 -2.09
N VAL A 294 2.07 26.54 -2.75
CA VAL A 294 1.77 27.25 -4.01
C VAL A 294 1.65 28.76 -3.76
N LYS A 295 0.95 29.20 -2.71
CA LYS A 295 0.82 30.62 -2.37
C LYS A 295 2.16 31.27 -2.09
N VAL A 296 3.04 30.61 -1.31
CA VAL A 296 4.39 31.11 -1.02
C VAL A 296 5.23 31.25 -2.30
N CYS A 297 5.14 30.29 -3.22
CA CYS A 297 5.84 30.38 -4.50
C CYS A 297 5.32 31.55 -5.38
N ASP A 298 4.02 31.80 -5.37
CA ASP A 298 3.42 32.88 -6.14
C ASP A 298 3.75 34.26 -5.53
N GLU A 299 3.78 34.38 -4.20
CA GLU A 299 4.21 35.60 -3.50
C GLU A 299 5.70 35.92 -3.76
N VAL A 300 6.57 34.90 -3.80
CA VAL A 300 7.99 35.08 -4.12
C VAL A 300 8.17 35.56 -5.56
N LYS A 301 7.46 34.96 -6.53
CA LYS A 301 7.52 35.39 -7.93
C LYS A 301 7.03 36.83 -8.11
N LEU A 302 5.93 37.19 -7.44
CA LEU A 302 5.38 38.55 -7.50
C LEU A 302 6.36 39.58 -6.96
N ASN A 303 7.04 39.27 -5.85
CA ASN A 303 8.07 40.13 -5.25
C ASN A 303 9.31 40.29 -6.13
N ASP A 304 9.70 39.23 -6.85
CA ASP A 304 10.83 39.29 -7.79
C ASP A 304 10.47 40.07 -9.07
N GLU A 305 9.24 39.97 -9.56
CA GLU A 305 8.75 40.80 -10.67
C GLU A 305 8.66 42.28 -10.29
N VAL A 306 8.22 42.60 -9.08
CA VAL A 306 8.18 43.98 -8.57
C VAL A 306 9.58 44.57 -8.48
N LYS A 307 10.55 43.83 -7.91
CA LYS A 307 11.97 44.27 -7.84
C LYS A 307 12.56 44.49 -9.23
N LEU A 308 12.27 43.62 -10.20
CA LEU A 308 12.76 43.76 -11.58
C LEU A 308 12.19 45.02 -12.26
N ASN A 309 10.89 45.30 -12.07
CA ASN A 309 10.25 46.50 -12.58
C ASN A 309 10.77 47.79 -11.94
N ASP A 310 11.09 47.76 -10.66
CA ASP A 310 11.70 48.90 -9.96
C ASP A 310 13.13 49.18 -10.48
N CYS A 311 13.91 48.13 -10.77
CA CYS A 311 15.24 48.30 -11.40
C CYS A 311 15.15 48.89 -12.82
N ILE A 312 14.20 48.42 -13.63
CA ILE A 312 13.99 48.94 -15.01
C ILE A 312 13.55 50.43 -14.99
N ASN A 313 12.68 50.80 -14.01
CA ASN A 313 12.23 52.17 -13.88
C ASN A 313 13.36 53.15 -13.39
N LEU A 314 14.32 52.63 -12.63
CA LEU A 314 15.53 53.43 -12.22
C LEU A 314 16.50 53.64 -13.39
N GLU A 315 16.68 52.67 -14.27
CA GLU A 315 17.52 52.80 -15.47
C GLU A 315 16.95 53.77 -16.52
N ASN A 316 15.63 53.90 -16.60
CA ASN A 316 14.96 54.83 -17.52
C ASN A 316 14.83 56.26 -16.98
N SER A 317 15.32 56.55 -15.78
CA SER A 317 15.27 57.87 -15.10
C SER A 317 16.62 58.61 -15.08
N ILE A 318 17.65 58.07 -15.75
CA ILE A 318 18.95 58.69 -15.97
C ILE A 318 19.11 59.06 -17.45
#